data_c3c95954fc40ea2aec4db1ad95a3aab1
#
_entry.id   c3c95954fc40ea2aec4db1ad95a3aab1
#
_cell.length_a   1.000
_cell.length_b   1.000
_cell.length_c   1.000
_cell.angle_alpha   90.00
_cell.angle_beta   90.00
_cell.angle_gamma   90.00
#
_symmetry.space_group_name_H-M   'P 1'
#
loop_
_entity.id
_entity.type
_entity.pdbx_description
1 polymer ?
#
loop_
_entity_poly.entity_id
_entity_poly.type
_entity_poly.pdbx_seq_one_letter_code
_entity_poly.pdbx_strand_id
1 'polypeptide(L)'
;MRGRAVCSGVIDAVTVLPAAAAPHYAVVMTDRETHRIANDGLNHRLRLVWIGRRRIPGIMAGTRLRVEGMVSLRDGLPTMYNPRYEIIGIQEI
;
A
#
# COMPACT_ATOMS: atom_id res chain seq x y z
N MET A 1 -10.35 14.18 -2.92
CA MET A 1 -11.03 13.88 -1.65
C MET A 1 -10.04 13.29 -0.66
N ARG A 2 -10.17 13.70 0.58
CA ARG A 2 -9.29 13.23 1.65
C ARG A 2 -10.14 12.70 2.79
N GLY A 3 -9.69 11.65 3.41
CA GLY A 3 -10.38 11.09 4.54
C GLY A 3 -9.52 10.04 5.21
N ARG A 4 -9.84 9.77 6.47
CA ARG A 4 -9.14 8.75 7.22
C ARG A 4 -9.77 7.40 6.92
N ALA A 5 -8.93 6.39 6.75
CA ALA A 5 -9.41 5.07 6.39
C ALA A 5 -8.57 4.00 7.05
N VAL A 6 -9.18 2.84 7.22
CA VAL A 6 -8.51 1.61 7.65
C VAL A 6 -8.72 0.61 6.53
N CYS A 7 -7.64 0.06 6.01
CA CYS A 7 -7.69 -0.85 4.88
C CYS A 7 -6.82 -2.06 5.14
N SER A 8 -7.23 -3.19 4.61
CA SER A 8 -6.45 -4.41 4.67
C SER A 8 -6.22 -4.94 3.26
N GLY A 9 -5.10 -5.57 3.04
CA GLY A 9 -4.83 -6.13 1.74
C GLY A 9 -3.46 -6.77 1.69
N VAL A 10 -3.02 -7.07 0.47
CA VAL A 10 -1.76 -7.74 0.21
C VAL A 10 -0.87 -6.80 -0.59
N ILE A 11 0.38 -6.72 -0.21
CA ILE A 11 1.36 -5.93 -0.96
C ILE A 11 1.57 -6.60 -2.32
N ASP A 12 1.32 -5.85 -3.38
CA ASP A 12 1.42 -6.35 -4.74
C ASP A 12 2.74 -5.95 -5.38
N ALA A 13 3.23 -4.76 -5.08
CA ALA A 13 4.43 -4.27 -5.72
C ALA A 13 5.17 -3.33 -4.78
N VAL A 14 6.48 -3.32 -4.91
CA VAL A 14 7.37 -2.43 -4.16
C VAL A 14 8.09 -1.57 -5.20
N THR A 15 8.11 -0.27 -4.95
CA THR A 15 8.81 0.65 -5.83
C THR A 15 10.27 0.72 -5.43
N VAL A 16 11.15 0.48 -6.40
CA VAL A 16 12.58 0.59 -6.19
C VAL A 16 13.02 1.98 -6.64
N LEU A 17 13.69 2.71 -5.76
CA LEU A 17 14.11 4.07 -6.03
C LEU A 17 15.56 4.12 -6.41
N PRO A 18 15.95 5.09 -7.27
CA PRO A 18 17.37 5.33 -7.53
C PRO A 18 18.07 5.73 -6.23
N ALA A 19 19.36 5.41 -6.14
CA ALA A 19 20.14 5.72 -4.95
C ALA A 19 20.16 7.21 -4.65
N ALA A 20 20.07 8.05 -5.70
CA ALA A 20 20.14 9.50 -5.55
C ALA A 20 18.80 10.11 -5.13
N ALA A 21 17.72 9.35 -5.13
CA ALA A 21 16.43 9.89 -4.78
C ALA A 21 16.34 10.14 -3.28
N ALA A 22 15.48 11.07 -2.90
CA ALA A 22 15.19 11.30 -1.49
C ALA A 22 14.63 10.01 -0.89
N PRO A 23 15.02 9.68 0.35
CA PRO A 23 14.58 8.41 0.94
C PRO A 23 13.07 8.38 1.09
N HIS A 24 12.46 7.36 0.52
CA HIS A 24 11.10 6.99 0.85
C HIS A 24 10.89 5.54 0.40
N TYR A 25 9.89 4.90 0.99
CA TYR A 25 9.55 3.53 0.65
C TYR A 25 8.10 3.52 0.21
N ALA A 26 7.86 3.04 -0.99
CA ALA A 26 6.52 3.07 -1.57
C ALA A 26 6.14 1.67 -2.04
N VAL A 27 4.92 1.28 -1.70
CA VAL A 27 4.37 -0.01 -2.12
C VAL A 27 2.95 0.19 -2.59
N VAL A 28 2.44 -0.75 -3.34
CA VAL A 28 1.04 -0.79 -3.74
C VAL A 28 0.41 -2.01 -3.12
N MET A 29 -0.69 -1.79 -2.41
CA MET A 29 -1.45 -2.82 -1.75
C MET A 29 -2.75 -3.02 -2.51
N THR A 30 -3.18 -4.26 -2.65
CA THR A 30 -4.44 -4.58 -3.31
C THR A 30 -5.33 -5.34 -2.33
N ASP A 31 -6.63 -5.16 -2.50
CA ASP A 31 -7.61 -5.89 -1.73
C ASP A 31 -8.06 -7.08 -2.57
N ARG A 32 -7.43 -8.21 -2.33
CA ARG A 32 -7.73 -9.39 -3.11
C ARG A 32 -9.04 -10.04 -2.75
N GLU A 33 -9.54 -9.73 -1.56
CA GLU A 33 -10.77 -10.39 -1.12
C GLU A 33 -11.98 -9.84 -1.84
N THR A 34 -11.96 -8.58 -2.20
CA THR A 34 -13.05 -8.00 -2.95
C THR A 34 -12.81 -8.08 -4.45
N HIS A 35 -11.66 -8.58 -4.84
CA HIS A 35 -11.27 -8.59 -6.24
C HIS A 35 -12.26 -9.36 -7.11
N ARG A 36 -12.77 -10.47 -6.60
CA ARG A 36 -13.69 -11.29 -7.37
C ARG A 36 -15.04 -10.62 -7.55
N ILE A 37 -15.40 -9.74 -6.64
CA ILE A 37 -16.70 -9.12 -6.65
C ILE A 37 -16.69 -7.88 -7.51
N ALA A 38 -15.56 -7.22 -7.57
CA ALA A 38 -15.45 -5.97 -8.28
C ALA A 38 -15.29 -6.22 -9.77
N ASN A 39 -16.39 -6.41 -10.44
CA ASN A 39 -16.39 -6.64 -11.87
C ASN A 39 -16.43 -5.38 -12.66
N ASP A 40 -16.28 -4.27 -12.01
CA ASP A 40 -16.38 -2.98 -12.67
C ASP A 40 -15.05 -2.57 -13.30
N GLY A 41 -14.03 -3.41 -13.23
CA GLY A 41 -12.74 -3.09 -13.77
C GLY A 41 -11.91 -2.23 -12.88
N LEU A 42 -12.41 -1.86 -11.73
CA LEU A 42 -11.65 -1.06 -10.80
C LEU A 42 -10.77 -1.97 -9.96
N ASN A 43 -9.52 -1.63 -9.91
CA ASN A 43 -8.60 -2.32 -9.03
C ASN A 43 -8.59 -1.59 -7.72
N HIS A 44 -8.88 -2.29 -6.65
CA HIS A 44 -8.84 -1.70 -5.32
C HIS A 44 -7.39 -1.63 -4.88
N ARG A 45 -6.72 -0.60 -5.35
CA ARG A 45 -5.29 -0.41 -5.13
C ARG A 45 -5.08 0.80 -4.25
N LEU A 46 -4.12 0.68 -3.36
CA LEU A 46 -3.79 1.74 -2.43
C LEU A 46 -2.26 1.85 -2.40
N ARG A 47 -1.77 3.05 -2.63
CA ARG A 47 -0.34 3.30 -2.53
C ARG A 47 -0.01 3.71 -1.10
N LEU A 48 1.03 3.12 -0.55
CA LEU A 48 1.52 3.46 0.77
C LEU A 48 2.93 4.01 0.63
N VAL A 49 3.17 5.17 1.25
CA VAL A 49 4.47 5.85 1.12
C VAL A 49 4.96 6.19 2.52
N TRP A 50 6.15 5.73 2.88
CA TRP A 50 6.82 6.09 4.12
C TRP A 50 7.97 7.03 3.79
N ILE A 51 7.85 8.28 4.22
CA ILE A 51 8.82 9.32 3.93
C ILE A 51 10.01 9.16 4.87
N GLY A 52 11.20 9.30 4.33
CA GLY A 52 12.40 9.25 5.14
C GLY A 52 12.94 7.86 5.40
N ARG A 53 12.32 6.85 4.83
CA ARG A 53 12.74 5.45 5.01
C ARG A 53 12.96 4.84 3.65
N ARG A 54 14.07 4.13 3.49
CA ARG A 54 14.31 3.42 2.23
C ARG A 54 13.77 1.99 2.27
N ARG A 55 13.49 1.51 3.45
CA ARG A 55 13.00 0.14 3.63
C ARG A 55 12.21 0.05 4.92
N ILE A 56 11.13 -0.69 4.89
CA ILE A 56 10.35 -1.01 6.07
C ILE A 56 10.44 -2.52 6.25
N PRO A 57 11.05 -3.00 7.32
CA PRO A 57 11.21 -4.45 7.52
C PRO A 57 9.88 -5.16 7.49
N GLY A 58 9.84 -6.28 6.79
CA GLY A 58 8.66 -7.12 6.73
C GLY A 58 7.64 -6.69 5.70
N ILE A 59 7.76 -5.50 5.12
CA ILE A 59 6.82 -5.03 4.12
C ILE A 59 7.41 -5.30 2.75
N MET A 60 6.90 -6.34 2.11
CA MET A 60 7.38 -6.80 0.83
C MET A 60 6.23 -7.44 0.09
N ALA A 61 6.42 -7.75 -1.18
CA ALA A 61 5.37 -8.39 -1.98
C ALA A 61 4.91 -9.67 -1.29
N GLY A 62 3.61 -9.84 -1.21
CA GLY A 62 2.99 -10.99 -0.56
C GLY A 62 2.64 -10.78 0.90
N THR A 63 3.14 -9.73 1.53
CA THR A 63 2.81 -9.44 2.91
C THR A 63 1.38 -8.93 3.01
N ARG A 64 0.64 -9.42 3.99
CA ARG A 64 -0.71 -8.94 4.26
C ARG A 64 -0.63 -7.90 5.37
N LEU A 65 -1.25 -6.76 5.11
CA LEU A 65 -1.19 -5.62 6.01
C LEU A 65 -2.58 -5.10 6.32
N ARG A 66 -2.70 -4.53 7.50
CA ARG A 66 -3.76 -3.59 7.80
C ARG A 66 -3.11 -2.23 8.02
N VAL A 67 -3.64 -1.21 7.35
CA VAL A 67 -3.07 0.13 7.43
C VAL A 67 -4.15 1.12 7.80
N GLU A 68 -3.74 2.20 8.42
CA GLU A 68 -4.64 3.26 8.84
C GLU A 68 -3.97 4.59 8.61
N GLY A 69 -4.70 5.51 8.01
CA GLY A 69 -4.17 6.84 7.77
C GLY A 69 -5.10 7.66 6.92
N MET A 70 -4.62 8.83 6.57
CA MET A 70 -5.33 9.75 5.69
C MET A 70 -5.09 9.32 4.25
N VAL A 71 -6.17 9.26 3.49
CA VAL A 71 -6.10 8.90 2.08
C VAL A 71 -6.28 10.15 1.26
N SER A 72 -5.43 10.34 0.27
CA SER A 72 -5.59 11.39 -0.72
C SER A 72 -5.29 10.80 -2.08
N LEU A 73 -5.84 11.43 -3.11
CA LEU A 73 -5.63 10.97 -4.47
C LEU A 73 -4.35 11.58 -5.01
N ARG A 74 -3.45 10.75 -5.51
CA ARG A 74 -2.18 11.19 -6.10
C ARG A 74 -1.99 10.43 -7.39
N ASP A 75 -1.84 11.16 -8.48
CA ASP A 75 -1.64 10.55 -9.80
C ASP A 75 -2.71 9.51 -10.10
N GLY A 76 -3.94 9.82 -9.72
CA GLY A 76 -5.07 8.94 -9.97
C GLY A 76 -5.16 7.73 -9.07
N LEU A 77 -4.34 7.65 -8.02
CA LEU A 77 -4.32 6.49 -7.15
C LEU A 77 -4.48 6.93 -5.70
N PRO A 78 -5.38 6.30 -4.95
CA PRO A 78 -5.48 6.58 -3.51
C PRO A 78 -4.13 6.30 -2.85
N THR A 79 -3.70 7.20 -1.99
CA THR A 79 -2.37 7.16 -1.40
C THR A 79 -2.44 7.54 0.06
N MET A 80 -1.72 6.80 0.90
CA MET A 80 -1.50 7.12 2.30
C MET A 80 -0.02 7.41 2.51
N TYR A 81 0.27 8.54 3.19
CA TYR A 81 1.63 8.87 3.57
C TYR A 81 1.85 8.54 5.02
N ASN A 82 2.91 7.80 5.31
CA ASN A 82 3.29 7.40 6.67
C ASN A 82 2.15 6.76 7.43
N PRO A 83 1.49 5.75 6.85
CA PRO A 83 0.36 5.12 7.53
C PRO A 83 0.84 4.33 8.74
N ARG A 84 -0.06 4.16 9.69
CA ARG A 84 0.13 3.16 10.74
C ARG A 84 -0.16 1.81 10.12
N TYR A 85 0.59 0.81 10.51
CA TYR A 85 0.41 -0.49 9.88
C TYR A 85 0.59 -1.61 10.87
N GLU A 86 -0.01 -2.73 10.52
CA GLU A 86 0.11 -3.97 11.26
C GLU A 86 0.27 -5.09 10.23
N ILE A 87 1.31 -5.89 10.39
CA ILE A 87 1.51 -7.05 9.53
C ILE A 87 0.61 -8.15 10.05
N ILE A 88 -0.32 -8.62 9.22
CA ILE A 88 -1.25 -9.65 9.62
C ILE A 88 -0.88 -11.02 9.09
N GLY A 89 0.04 -11.09 8.16
CA GLY A 89 0.48 -12.38 7.69
C GLY A 89 1.23 -12.28 6.41
N ILE A 90 1.62 -13.44 5.91
CA ILE A 90 2.28 -13.58 4.63
C ILE A 90 1.39 -14.47 3.79
N GLN A 91 1.08 -14.02 2.59
CA GLN A 91 0.24 -14.82 1.71
C GLN A 91 1.04 -16.01 1.23
N GLU A 92 0.45 -17.19 1.39
CA GLU A 92 1.05 -18.42 0.89
C GLU A 92 0.50 -18.73 -0.48
N ILE A 93 1.33 -19.26 -1.30
CA ILE A 93 0.97 -19.61 -2.67
C ILE A 93 0.65 -21.10 -2.77
#